data_dbfdf44284d4f74bd9a3162910858c88
#
_entry.id   dbfdf44284d4f74bd9a3162910858c88
#
_cell.length_a   1.000
_cell.length_b   1.000
_cell.length_c   1.000
_cell.angle_alpha   90.00
_cell.angle_beta   90.00
_cell.angle_gamma   90.00
#
_symmetry.space_group_name_H-M   'P 1'
#
loop_
_entity.id
_entity.type
_entity.pdbx_description
1 polymer ?
#
loop_
_entity_poly.entity_id
_entity_poly.type
_entity_poly.pdbx_seq_one_letter_code
_entity_poly.pdbx_strand_id
1 'polypeptide(L)'
;MLDKFNTWMKKTETKLAESKLIKWGFCQNYWGWSHAMMGGIAGKALFYLALFLLAPAVIPMLWIWQLILARLAILLMIFVGASIWEKIEEKMEAPTDEGKIKIYGSVERWKFDGKGDVWLAVITAFIALI
;
A
#
# COMPACT_ATOMS: atom_id res chain seq x y z
N MET A 1 19.49 20.73 30.09
CA MET A 1 18.41 19.81 29.63
C MET A 1 17.82 20.27 28.29
N LEU A 2 17.49 21.56 28.14
CA LEU A 2 16.95 22.17 26.91
C LEU A 2 17.89 22.00 25.69
N ASP A 3 19.22 22.14 25.87
CA ASP A 3 20.17 21.99 24.76
C ASP A 3 20.23 20.59 24.18
N LYS A 4 20.12 19.56 25.04
CA LYS A 4 20.06 18.16 24.57
C LYS A 4 18.77 17.89 23.81
N PHE A 5 17.66 18.46 24.26
CA PHE A 5 16.37 18.33 23.58
C PHE A 5 16.39 19.03 22.22
N ASN A 6 16.90 20.28 22.14
CA ASN A 6 17.02 21.01 20.89
C ASN A 6 17.95 20.30 19.89
N THR A 7 19.06 19.72 20.38
CA THR A 7 19.98 18.95 19.53
C THR A 7 19.29 17.67 19.01
N TRP A 8 18.55 16.99 19.85
CA TRP A 8 17.78 15.81 19.47
C TRP A 8 16.68 16.16 18.43
N MET A 9 15.94 17.26 18.65
CA MET A 9 14.92 17.73 17.71
C MET A 9 15.53 18.05 16.34
N LYS A 10 16.60 18.82 16.27
CA LYS A 10 17.31 19.12 14.99
C LYS A 10 17.77 17.86 14.28
N LYS A 11 18.36 16.91 15.01
CA LYS A 11 18.81 15.64 14.42
C LYS A 11 17.64 14.80 13.89
N THR A 12 16.49 14.84 14.56
CA THR A 12 15.28 14.13 14.12
C THR A 12 14.68 14.81 12.89
N GLU A 13 14.60 16.13 12.88
CA GLU A 13 14.16 16.94 11.74
C GLU A 13 15.02 16.67 10.49
N THR A 14 16.35 16.68 10.62
CA THR A 14 17.26 16.36 9.52
C THR A 14 17.04 14.93 9.00
N LYS A 15 16.95 13.96 9.89
CA LYS A 15 16.68 12.56 9.50
C LYS A 15 15.33 12.38 8.81
N LEU A 16 14.29 13.08 9.27
CA LEU A 16 12.99 13.05 8.62
C LEU A 16 13.04 13.71 7.25
N ALA A 17 13.66 14.88 7.13
CA ALA A 17 13.81 15.59 5.84
C ALA A 17 14.62 14.79 4.82
N GLU A 18 15.61 14.01 5.26
CA GLU A 18 16.42 13.13 4.43
C GLU A 18 15.73 11.79 4.14
N SER A 19 14.64 11.48 4.83
CA SER A 19 13.93 10.21 4.62
C SER A 19 13.39 10.14 3.18
N LYS A 20 13.49 8.96 2.57
CA LYS A 20 12.93 8.69 1.23
C LYS A 20 11.43 8.99 1.17
N LEU A 21 10.72 8.82 2.29
CA LEU A 21 9.29 9.04 2.42
C LEU A 21 8.93 10.52 2.23
N ILE A 22 9.74 11.44 2.75
CA ILE A 22 9.53 12.89 2.59
C ILE A 22 10.14 13.38 1.27
N LYS A 23 11.35 12.91 0.95
CA LYS A 23 12.09 13.34 -0.23
C LYS A 23 11.44 12.88 -1.55
N TRP A 24 10.91 11.67 -1.57
CA TRP A 24 10.26 11.08 -2.75
C TRP A 24 8.75 11.07 -2.66
N GLY A 25 8.19 11.03 -1.44
CA GLY A 25 6.75 11.02 -1.15
C GLY A 25 6.05 9.76 -1.63
N PHE A 26 4.95 9.43 -0.97
CA PHE A 26 3.95 8.52 -1.55
C PHE A 26 2.92 9.38 -2.29
N CYS A 27 2.30 8.86 -3.32
CA CYS A 27 1.22 9.54 -4.05
C CYS A 27 1.63 10.87 -4.72
N GLN A 28 2.89 11.03 -5.10
CA GLN A 28 3.32 12.21 -5.88
C GLN A 28 2.80 12.19 -7.31
N ASN A 29 2.39 11.03 -7.80
CA ASN A 29 1.82 10.86 -9.11
C ASN A 29 0.33 10.45 -9.03
N TYR A 30 -0.36 10.58 -10.16
CA TYR A 30 -1.76 10.19 -10.29
C TYR A 30 -1.97 8.68 -10.03
N TRP A 31 -0.98 7.86 -10.35
CA TRP A 31 -1.04 6.41 -10.22
C TRP A 31 -1.10 5.94 -8.77
N GLY A 32 -0.33 6.54 -7.86
CA GLY A 32 -0.40 6.22 -6.44
C GLY A 32 -1.81 6.42 -5.86
N TRP A 33 -2.50 7.50 -6.26
CA TRP A 33 -3.89 7.71 -5.87
C TRP A 33 -4.86 6.69 -6.48
N SER A 34 -4.63 6.26 -7.73
CA SER A 34 -5.44 5.22 -8.35
C SER A 34 -5.28 3.88 -7.65
N HIS A 35 -4.06 3.48 -7.27
CA HIS A 35 -3.81 2.28 -6.47
C HIS A 35 -4.50 2.34 -5.10
N ALA A 36 -4.45 3.50 -4.42
CA ALA A 36 -5.16 3.71 -3.17
C ALA A 36 -6.68 3.52 -3.33
N MET A 37 -7.29 4.14 -4.34
CA MET A 37 -8.72 4.00 -4.61
C MET A 37 -9.10 2.57 -4.98
N MET A 38 -8.35 1.94 -5.87
CA MET A 38 -8.61 0.56 -6.30
C MET A 38 -8.48 -0.42 -5.15
N GLY A 39 -7.48 -0.26 -4.27
CA GLY A 39 -7.34 -1.09 -3.07
C GLY A 39 -8.56 -0.98 -2.15
N GLY A 40 -9.04 0.23 -1.88
CA GLY A 40 -10.22 0.46 -1.05
C GLY A 40 -11.50 -0.12 -1.66
N ILE A 41 -11.75 0.12 -2.95
CA ILE A 41 -12.94 -0.38 -3.66
C ILE A 41 -12.89 -1.91 -3.74
N ALA A 42 -11.77 -2.49 -4.17
CA ALA A 42 -11.61 -3.93 -4.28
C ALA A 42 -11.73 -4.63 -2.92
N GLY A 43 -11.13 -4.06 -1.87
CA GLY A 43 -11.24 -4.58 -0.51
C GLY A 43 -12.71 -4.64 -0.04
N LYS A 44 -13.46 -3.55 -0.26
CA LYS A 44 -14.88 -3.50 0.13
C LYS A 44 -15.75 -4.46 -0.69
N ALA A 45 -15.54 -4.51 -2.00
CA ALA A 45 -16.26 -5.43 -2.89
C ALA A 45 -16.02 -6.90 -2.53
N LEU A 46 -14.76 -7.28 -2.31
CA LEU A 46 -14.41 -8.63 -1.88
C LEU A 46 -14.98 -8.99 -0.51
N PHE A 47 -15.05 -8.02 0.40
CA PHE A 47 -15.66 -8.24 1.71
C PHE A 47 -17.16 -8.54 1.61
N TYR A 48 -17.92 -7.76 0.83
CA TYR A 48 -19.34 -8.04 0.62
C TYR A 48 -19.55 -9.37 -0.09
N LEU A 49 -18.72 -9.72 -1.07
CA LEU A 49 -18.75 -11.02 -1.73
C LEU A 49 -18.48 -12.15 -0.72
N ALA A 50 -17.48 -12.01 0.14
CA ALA A 50 -17.19 -12.98 1.19
C ALA A 50 -18.36 -13.14 2.17
N LEU A 51 -18.98 -12.04 2.61
CA LEU A 51 -20.16 -12.09 3.46
C LEU A 51 -21.32 -12.86 2.78
N PHE A 52 -21.56 -12.58 1.51
CA PHE A 52 -22.61 -13.25 0.74
C PHE A 52 -22.34 -14.76 0.61
N LEU A 53 -21.12 -15.15 0.30
CA LEU A 53 -20.74 -16.56 0.13
C LEU A 53 -20.68 -17.34 1.45
N LEU A 54 -20.29 -16.68 2.53
CA LEU A 54 -20.15 -17.30 3.85
C LEU A 54 -21.47 -17.30 4.66
N ALA A 55 -22.43 -16.45 4.31
CA ALA A 55 -23.70 -16.33 5.04
C ALA A 55 -24.39 -17.67 5.33
N PRO A 56 -24.46 -18.63 4.38
CA PRO A 56 -25.07 -19.94 4.64
C PRO A 56 -24.26 -20.85 5.58
N ALA A 57 -22.95 -20.60 5.71
CA ALA A 57 -22.00 -21.42 6.46
C ALA A 57 -21.61 -20.79 7.81
N VAL A 58 -22.24 -19.69 8.20
CA VAL A 58 -21.92 -19.01 9.46
C VAL A 58 -22.35 -19.85 10.65
N ILE A 59 -21.37 -20.29 11.43
CA ILE A 59 -21.57 -20.93 12.72
C ILE A 59 -21.65 -19.81 13.76
N PRO A 60 -22.79 -19.63 14.48
CA PRO A 60 -22.99 -18.48 15.37
C PRO A 60 -21.89 -18.27 16.41
N MET A 61 -21.26 -19.34 16.88
CA MET A 61 -20.20 -19.27 17.87
C MET A 61 -18.82 -18.90 17.29
N LEU A 62 -18.61 -19.07 15.98
CA LEU A 62 -17.33 -18.84 15.31
C LEU A 62 -17.36 -17.64 14.33
N TRP A 63 -18.50 -16.95 14.21
CA TRP A 63 -18.68 -15.92 13.20
C TRP A 63 -17.66 -14.77 13.27
N ILE A 64 -17.25 -14.36 14.48
CA ILE A 64 -16.25 -13.32 14.67
C ILE A 64 -14.91 -13.75 14.07
N TRP A 65 -14.48 -14.99 14.34
CA TRP A 65 -13.24 -15.52 13.78
C TRP A 65 -13.30 -15.68 12.26
N GLN A 66 -14.45 -16.10 11.75
CA GLN A 66 -14.67 -16.19 10.29
C GLN A 66 -14.57 -14.83 9.63
N LEU A 67 -15.10 -13.76 10.24
CA LEU A 67 -14.98 -12.40 9.74
C LEU A 67 -13.53 -11.87 9.80
N ILE A 68 -12.81 -12.18 10.87
CA ILE A 68 -11.38 -11.80 10.97
C ILE A 68 -10.57 -12.50 9.90
N LEU A 69 -10.73 -13.80 9.74
CA LEU A 69 -10.02 -14.58 8.72
C LEU A 69 -10.37 -14.12 7.31
N ALA A 70 -11.63 -13.81 7.03
CA ALA A 70 -12.04 -13.26 5.74
C ALA A 70 -11.35 -11.92 5.44
N ARG A 71 -11.27 -11.01 6.41
CA ARG A 71 -10.56 -9.74 6.25
C ARG A 71 -9.06 -9.95 5.99
N LEU A 72 -8.42 -10.84 6.75
CA LEU A 72 -6.99 -11.14 6.55
C LEU A 72 -6.74 -11.75 5.17
N ALA A 73 -7.60 -12.67 4.72
CA ALA A 73 -7.51 -13.26 3.39
C ALA A 73 -7.66 -12.20 2.29
N ILE A 74 -8.61 -11.27 2.45
CA ILE A 74 -8.81 -10.16 1.50
C ILE A 74 -7.58 -9.26 1.45
N LEU A 75 -7.00 -8.88 2.59
CA LEU A 75 -5.77 -8.07 2.61
C LEU A 75 -4.61 -8.77 1.92
N LEU A 76 -4.47 -10.08 2.11
CA LEU A 76 -3.46 -10.86 1.41
C LEU A 76 -3.71 -10.89 -0.11
N MET A 77 -4.95 -11.06 -0.53
CA MET A 77 -5.32 -11.01 -1.96
C MET A 77 -5.01 -9.65 -2.58
N ILE A 78 -5.33 -8.55 -1.90
CA ILE A 78 -5.01 -7.19 -2.35
C ILE A 78 -3.49 -7.01 -2.46
N PHE A 79 -2.73 -7.44 -1.45
CA PHE A 79 -1.27 -7.35 -1.48
C PHE A 79 -0.67 -8.13 -2.66
N VAL A 80 -1.11 -9.36 -2.87
CA VAL A 80 -0.63 -10.19 -4.00
C VAL A 80 -1.06 -9.58 -5.34
N GLY A 81 -2.31 -9.17 -5.48
CA GLY A 81 -2.83 -8.55 -6.69
C GLY A 81 -2.10 -7.26 -7.06
N ALA A 82 -1.92 -6.35 -6.11
CA ALA A 82 -1.15 -5.13 -6.29
C ALA A 82 0.31 -5.41 -6.66
N SER A 83 0.95 -6.40 -6.00
CA SER A 83 2.33 -6.79 -6.30
C SER A 83 2.49 -7.39 -7.72
N ILE A 84 1.49 -8.11 -8.20
CA ILE A 84 1.46 -8.63 -9.57
C ILE A 84 1.27 -7.48 -10.56
N TRP A 85 0.37 -6.56 -10.25
CA TRP A 85 0.11 -5.38 -11.09
C TRP A 85 1.36 -4.54 -11.27
N GLU A 86 2.08 -4.24 -10.19
CA GLU A 86 3.37 -3.53 -10.25
C GLU A 86 4.38 -4.18 -11.21
N LYS A 87 4.44 -5.52 -11.22
CA LYS A 87 5.32 -6.24 -12.15
C LYS A 87 4.85 -6.16 -13.60
N ILE A 88 3.55 -6.08 -13.83
CA ILE A 88 2.97 -5.88 -15.17
C ILE A 88 3.29 -4.47 -15.64
N GLU A 89 3.07 -3.48 -14.78
CA GLU A 89 3.33 -2.07 -15.05
C GLU A 89 4.82 -1.82 -15.34
N GLU A 90 5.73 -2.44 -14.57
CA GLU A 90 7.17 -2.42 -14.86
C GLU A 90 7.48 -2.85 -16.29
N LYS A 91 6.88 -3.93 -16.75
CA LYS A 91 7.11 -4.45 -18.10
C LYS A 91 6.50 -3.55 -19.19
N MET A 92 5.42 -2.86 -18.87
CA MET A 92 4.71 -2.01 -19.83
C MET A 92 5.33 -0.62 -19.95
N GLU A 93 5.68 0.01 -18.83
CA GLU A 93 6.09 1.40 -18.77
C GLU A 93 7.61 1.59 -18.79
N ALA A 94 8.34 0.78 -18.07
CA ALA A 94 9.78 0.93 -17.90
C ALA A 94 10.51 -0.42 -17.82
N PRO A 95 10.52 -1.20 -18.93
CA PRO A 95 11.13 -2.53 -18.93
C PRO A 95 12.65 -2.51 -18.77
N THR A 96 13.29 -1.35 -18.98
CA THR A 96 14.73 -1.17 -18.86
C THR A 96 15.09 -0.19 -17.76
N ASP A 97 16.30 -0.30 -17.21
CA ASP A 97 16.77 0.64 -16.20
C ASP A 97 16.91 2.07 -16.75
N GLU A 98 17.24 2.23 -18.03
CA GLU A 98 17.27 3.53 -18.70
C GLU A 98 15.87 4.17 -18.75
N GLY A 99 14.84 3.38 -19.03
CA GLY A 99 13.45 3.82 -18.99
C GLY A 99 13.04 4.30 -17.60
N LYS A 100 13.39 3.52 -16.55
CA LYS A 100 13.14 3.88 -15.15
C LYS A 100 13.83 5.19 -14.75
N ILE A 101 15.09 5.34 -15.13
CA ILE A 101 15.87 6.58 -14.86
C ILE A 101 15.23 7.78 -15.58
N LYS A 102 14.78 7.60 -16.81
CA LYS A 102 14.15 8.68 -17.59
C LYS A 102 12.86 9.18 -16.97
N ILE A 103 12.01 8.26 -16.45
CA ILE A 103 10.70 8.61 -15.91
C ILE A 103 10.80 9.07 -14.45
N TYR A 104 11.56 8.36 -13.62
CA TYR A 104 11.60 8.53 -12.15
C TYR A 104 12.90 9.17 -11.63
N GLY A 105 13.86 9.41 -12.49
CA GLY A 105 15.17 9.97 -12.11
C GLY A 105 16.17 8.96 -11.57
N SER A 106 15.73 7.80 -11.07
CA SER A 106 16.56 6.68 -10.65
C SER A 106 15.78 5.37 -10.54
N VAL A 107 16.46 4.24 -10.71
CA VAL A 107 15.89 2.90 -10.49
C VAL A 107 15.46 2.71 -9.04
N GLU A 108 16.17 3.30 -8.11
CA GLU A 108 15.85 3.21 -6.68
C GLU A 108 14.54 3.94 -6.35
N ARG A 109 14.32 5.12 -6.93
CA ARG A 109 13.09 5.87 -6.76
C ARG A 109 11.91 5.14 -7.37
N TRP A 110 12.07 4.55 -8.55
CA TRP A 110 11.06 3.72 -9.17
C TRP A 110 10.65 2.53 -8.26
N LYS A 111 11.63 1.79 -7.72
CA LYS A 111 11.37 0.69 -6.77
C LYS A 111 10.70 1.14 -5.48
N PHE A 112 10.97 2.36 -5.04
CA PHE A 112 10.35 2.93 -3.86
C PHE A 112 8.89 3.30 -4.12
N ASP A 113 8.60 3.88 -5.28
CA ASP A 113 7.27 4.27 -5.72
C ASP A 113 6.36 3.04 -5.84
N GLY A 114 6.76 2.01 -6.60
CA GLY A 114 5.99 0.78 -6.74
C GLY A 114 5.73 0.05 -5.42
N LYS A 115 6.70 0.04 -4.49
CA LYS A 115 6.43 -0.47 -3.13
C LYS A 115 5.41 0.38 -2.39
N GLY A 116 5.46 1.70 -2.58
CA GLY A 116 4.51 2.64 -2.00
C GLY A 116 3.10 2.37 -2.49
N ASP A 117 2.93 2.14 -3.77
CA ASP A 117 1.64 1.88 -4.42
C ASP A 117 0.99 0.58 -3.92
N VAL A 118 1.79 -0.50 -3.76
CA VAL A 118 1.31 -1.74 -3.13
C VAL A 118 0.83 -1.48 -1.70
N TRP A 119 1.63 -0.78 -0.88
CA TRP A 119 1.24 -0.49 0.49
C TRP A 119 0.04 0.43 0.60
N LEU A 120 -0.11 1.40 -0.29
CA LEU A 120 -1.28 2.27 -0.35
C LEU A 120 -2.55 1.47 -0.66
N ALA A 121 -2.49 0.53 -1.61
CA ALA A 121 -3.61 -0.35 -1.90
C ALA A 121 -4.02 -1.18 -0.67
N VAL A 122 -3.05 -1.74 0.05
CA VAL A 122 -3.31 -2.53 1.27
C VAL A 122 -3.88 -1.67 2.40
N ILE A 123 -3.30 -0.49 2.64
CA ILE A 123 -3.75 0.42 3.71
C ILE A 123 -5.18 0.88 3.45
N THR A 124 -5.50 1.28 2.22
CA THR A 124 -6.86 1.71 1.88
C THR A 124 -7.87 0.57 1.91
N ALA A 125 -7.46 -0.64 1.50
CA ALA A 125 -8.26 -1.84 1.71
C ALA A 125 -8.51 -2.11 3.19
N PHE A 126 -7.49 -2.02 4.04
CA PHE A 126 -7.63 -2.18 5.49
C PHE A 126 -8.62 -1.17 6.08
N ILE A 127 -8.49 0.11 5.73
CA ILE A 127 -9.43 1.16 6.17
C ILE A 127 -10.85 0.86 5.70
N ALA A 128 -11.02 0.38 4.47
CA ALA A 128 -12.33 0.02 3.92
C ALA A 128 -12.97 -1.22 4.59
N LEU A 129 -12.17 -2.06 5.25
CA LEU A 129 -12.61 -3.28 5.93
C LEU A 129 -12.98 -3.06 7.41
N ILE A 130 -12.60 -1.94 8.01
CA ILE A 130 -13.00 -1.54 9.36
C ILE A 130 -14.45 -1.09 9.35
#